data_9323ab5c4fb295019fbc0e31c81c0e63
#
_entry.id   9323ab5c4fb295019fbc0e31c81c0e63
#
_cell.length_a   1.000
_cell.length_b   1.000
_cell.length_c   1.000
_cell.angle_alpha   90.00
_cell.angle_beta   90.00
_cell.angle_gamma   90.00
#
_symmetry.space_group_name_H-M   'P 1'
#
loop_
_entity.id
_entity.type
_entity.pdbx_description
1 polymer ?
#
loop_
_entity_poly.entity_id
_entity_poly.type
_entity_poly.pdbx_seq_one_letter_code
_entity_poly.pdbx_strand_id
1 'polypeptide(L)'
;SGIEVLDMDDVDILENYVLAGGIRGAGKYFKEFTLGRRRMAEQDLERVNRIREEFVDAIREIYDDFKGKTGGLSVHEMTESLYRFLVKFRLSQRLSEMEQEFLERGELSFGREYGQTYKYIIDLFDKIVSLLGGEVMPLKEYRQILDAGFEEIKVGVIPLSMDQVLVGDIERTRLSSIKILLVLGVNDGIIPKHGKKSSLLSQSDRNYLKKMEIDLSPTIRESIFIQKFYLYLN
;
A
#
# COMPACT_ATOMS: atom_id res chain seq x y z
N SER A 1 -4.56 7.65 30.48
CA SER A 1 -4.29 8.94 29.84
C SER A 1 -3.90 8.63 28.40
N GLY A 2 -4.85 8.82 27.47
CA GLY A 2 -4.59 8.66 26.04
C GLY A 2 -3.72 9.81 25.56
N ILE A 3 -2.77 9.52 24.67
CA ILE A 3 -2.08 10.55 23.91
C ILE A 3 -3.18 11.17 23.03
N GLU A 4 -3.61 12.39 23.37
CA GLU A 4 -4.43 13.19 22.49
C GLU A 4 -3.60 13.44 21.23
N VAL A 5 -4.13 13.06 20.10
CA VAL A 5 -3.54 13.42 18.81
C VAL A 5 -3.89 14.87 18.58
N LEU A 6 -2.91 15.65 18.14
CA LEU A 6 -3.14 17.00 17.68
C LEU A 6 -4.36 17.02 16.75
N ASP A 7 -5.27 17.97 16.98
CA ASP A 7 -6.37 18.15 16.06
C ASP A 7 -5.86 18.74 14.72
N MET A 8 -6.71 18.74 13.70
CA MET A 8 -6.32 19.23 12.37
C MET A 8 -5.94 20.71 12.40
N ASP A 9 -6.63 21.51 13.21
CA ASP A 9 -6.35 22.96 13.34
C ASP A 9 -4.96 23.19 13.97
N ASP A 10 -4.59 22.41 14.97
CA ASP A 10 -3.27 22.51 15.59
C ASP A 10 -2.15 22.01 14.67
N VAL A 11 -2.40 20.99 13.85
CA VAL A 11 -1.46 20.55 12.80
C VAL A 11 -1.24 21.66 11.79
N ASP A 12 -2.31 22.30 11.31
CA ASP A 12 -2.23 23.40 10.34
C ASP A 12 -1.48 24.61 10.91
N ILE A 13 -1.71 24.96 12.17
CA ILE A 13 -1.00 26.03 12.86
C ILE A 13 0.50 25.75 12.92
N LEU A 14 0.88 24.55 13.34
CA LEU A 14 2.28 24.12 13.43
C LEU A 14 2.94 24.11 12.04
N GLU A 15 2.28 23.56 11.04
CA GLU A 15 2.78 23.51 9.67
C GLU A 15 3.00 24.90 9.09
N ASN A 16 2.02 25.77 9.19
CA ASN A 16 2.13 27.15 8.71
C ASN A 16 3.28 27.91 9.37
N TYR A 17 3.46 27.75 10.69
CA TYR A 17 4.56 28.39 11.39
C TYR A 17 5.93 27.83 10.92
N VAL A 18 6.04 26.52 10.79
CA VAL A 18 7.28 25.85 10.35
C VAL A 18 7.65 26.23 8.92
N LEU A 19 6.67 26.29 8.02
CA LEU A 19 6.86 26.70 6.63
C LEU A 19 7.29 28.18 6.55
N ALA A 20 6.59 29.07 7.24
CA ALA A 20 6.92 30.52 7.27
C ALA A 20 8.29 30.79 7.90
N GLY A 21 8.69 29.99 8.90
CA GLY A 21 9.98 30.09 9.58
C GLY A 21 11.13 29.39 8.89
N GLY A 22 10.87 28.60 7.82
CA GLY A 22 11.88 27.76 7.17
C GLY A 22 12.53 26.76 8.14
N ILE A 23 11.77 26.25 9.11
CA ILE A 23 12.25 25.33 10.14
C ILE A 23 12.41 23.95 9.51
N ARG A 24 13.63 23.41 9.54
CA ARG A 24 13.94 22.09 8.99
C ARG A 24 14.84 21.31 9.93
N GLY A 25 14.57 20.03 10.05
CA GLY A 25 15.38 19.07 10.82
C GLY A 25 14.99 18.99 12.28
N ALA A 26 15.02 17.78 12.83
CA ALA A 26 14.57 17.43 14.18
C ALA A 26 15.18 18.33 15.29
N GLY A 27 16.46 18.67 15.20
CA GLY A 27 17.14 19.47 16.21
C GLY A 27 16.52 20.87 16.43
N LYS A 28 15.74 21.39 15.47
CA LYS A 28 15.03 22.65 15.63
C LYS A 28 13.67 22.47 16.32
N TYR A 29 13.00 21.36 16.06
CA TYR A 29 11.73 21.03 16.72
C TYR A 29 11.88 20.77 18.21
N PHE A 30 13.02 20.21 18.64
CA PHE A 30 13.31 19.97 20.05
C PHE A 30 13.67 21.23 20.85
N LYS A 31 13.73 22.39 20.20
CA LYS A 31 13.98 23.69 20.84
C LYS A 31 12.73 24.54 20.76
N GLU A 32 12.58 25.43 21.74
CA GLU A 32 11.53 26.44 21.73
C GLU A 32 11.61 27.29 20.45
N PHE A 33 10.47 27.51 19.84
CA PHE A 33 10.34 28.38 18.68
C PHE A 33 10.35 29.85 19.13
N THR A 34 11.25 30.63 18.54
CA THR A 34 11.43 32.02 18.86
C THR A 34 11.27 32.95 17.67
N LEU A 35 11.07 32.40 16.47
CA LEU A 35 10.87 33.13 15.25
C LEU A 35 9.53 33.87 15.30
N GLY A 36 9.55 35.16 14.99
CA GLY A 36 8.32 35.93 14.95
C GLY A 36 7.95 36.67 16.24
N ARG A 37 8.71 36.57 17.34
CA ARG A 37 8.47 37.31 18.61
C ARG A 37 8.17 38.79 18.41
N ARG A 38 8.62 39.40 17.32
CA ARG A 38 8.37 40.82 17.01
C ARG A 38 7.17 41.06 16.08
N ARG A 39 6.55 39.98 15.53
CA ARG A 39 5.51 40.08 14.51
C ARG A 39 4.24 39.31 14.84
N MET A 40 4.29 38.40 15.79
CA MET A 40 3.16 37.63 16.29
C MET A 40 2.78 38.09 17.68
N ALA A 41 1.51 37.97 18.03
CA ALA A 41 1.08 38.12 19.41
C ALA A 41 1.77 37.07 20.29
N GLU A 42 2.11 37.44 21.52
CA GLU A 42 2.80 36.51 22.45
C GLU A 42 1.97 35.24 22.70
N GLN A 43 0.64 35.40 22.79
CA GLN A 43 -0.30 34.28 22.96
C GLN A 43 -0.28 33.27 21.77
N ASP A 44 -0.10 33.75 20.54
CA ASP A 44 -0.01 32.93 19.35
C ASP A 44 1.29 32.10 19.35
N LEU A 45 2.40 32.70 19.75
CA LEU A 45 3.69 32.04 19.87
C LEU A 45 3.68 30.98 21.00
N GLU A 46 3.05 31.27 22.13
CA GLU A 46 2.84 30.29 23.21
C GLU A 46 1.99 29.13 22.75
N ARG A 47 0.91 29.39 22.00
CA ARG A 47 0.08 28.32 21.41
C ARG A 47 0.91 27.42 20.49
N VAL A 48 1.66 28.00 19.56
CA VAL A 48 2.54 27.23 18.64
C VAL A 48 3.56 26.40 19.40
N ASN A 49 4.17 26.93 20.46
CA ASN A 49 5.13 26.18 21.26
C ASN A 49 4.49 25.04 22.05
N ARG A 50 3.29 25.21 22.56
CA ARG A 50 2.54 24.12 23.21
C ARG A 50 2.27 23.00 22.22
N ILE A 51 1.75 23.31 21.03
CA ILE A 51 1.50 22.33 19.96
C ILE A 51 2.81 21.62 19.56
N ARG A 52 3.90 22.37 19.44
CA ARG A 52 5.24 21.81 19.18
C ARG A 52 5.66 20.82 20.27
N GLU A 53 5.44 21.13 21.55
CA GLU A 53 5.78 20.25 22.68
C GLU A 53 4.98 18.94 22.60
N GLU A 54 3.69 19.03 22.39
CA GLU A 54 2.82 17.84 22.21
C GLU A 54 3.30 16.98 21.04
N PHE A 55 3.64 17.61 19.90
CA PHE A 55 4.21 16.91 18.76
C PHE A 55 5.54 16.25 19.07
N VAL A 56 6.46 16.96 19.72
CA VAL A 56 7.78 16.45 20.10
C VAL A 56 7.66 15.30 21.07
N ASP A 57 6.79 15.38 22.07
CA ASP A 57 6.58 14.31 23.04
C ASP A 57 5.96 13.06 22.39
N ALA A 58 5.11 13.27 21.39
CA ALA A 58 4.57 12.17 20.61
C ALA A 58 5.65 11.35 19.88
N ILE A 59 6.64 12.03 19.29
CA ILE A 59 7.69 11.39 18.46
C ILE A 59 9.01 11.15 19.20
N ARG A 60 9.17 11.64 20.44
CA ARG A 60 10.43 11.61 21.19
C ARG A 60 11.03 10.21 21.28
N GLU A 61 10.23 9.24 21.64
CA GLU A 61 10.68 7.86 21.85
C GLU A 61 11.30 7.28 20.57
N ILE A 62 10.56 7.34 19.45
CA ILE A 62 11.06 6.85 18.17
C ILE A 62 12.26 7.66 17.68
N TYR A 63 12.30 8.96 17.92
CA TYR A 63 13.46 9.79 17.59
C TYR A 63 14.70 9.37 18.37
N ASP A 64 14.59 9.14 19.69
CA ASP A 64 15.71 8.76 20.56
C ASP A 64 16.22 7.35 20.21
N ASP A 65 15.36 6.42 19.79
CA ASP A 65 15.76 5.10 19.33
C ASP A 65 16.73 5.17 18.12
N PHE A 66 16.54 6.13 17.24
CA PHE A 66 17.37 6.29 16.03
C PHE A 66 18.51 7.31 16.19
N LYS A 67 18.44 8.20 17.18
CA LYS A 67 19.41 9.29 17.37
C LYS A 67 20.81 8.75 17.70
N GLY A 68 21.80 9.25 16.95
CA GLY A 68 23.21 8.95 17.21
C GLY A 68 23.66 7.57 16.75
N LYS A 69 22.79 6.76 16.16
CA LYS A 69 23.10 5.41 15.67
C LYS A 69 23.70 5.46 14.25
N THR A 70 24.83 6.16 14.10
CA THR A 70 25.50 6.34 12.80
C THR A 70 26.03 5.04 12.18
N GLY A 71 26.30 4.03 13.00
CA GLY A 71 26.69 2.68 12.55
C GLY A 71 25.53 1.80 12.07
N GLY A 72 24.31 2.29 12.13
CA GLY A 72 23.09 1.52 11.84
C GLY A 72 22.50 0.85 13.09
N LEU A 73 21.31 0.34 12.91
CA LEU A 73 20.58 -0.53 13.84
C LEU A 73 20.29 -1.83 13.13
N SER A 74 20.04 -2.90 13.87
CA SER A 74 19.50 -4.10 13.25
C SER A 74 18.09 -3.83 12.72
N VAL A 75 17.72 -4.52 11.64
CA VAL A 75 16.38 -4.41 11.06
C VAL A 75 15.31 -4.76 12.12
N HIS A 76 15.61 -5.71 12.99
CA HIS A 76 14.73 -6.06 14.11
C HIS A 76 14.48 -4.88 15.04
N GLU A 77 15.55 -4.20 15.52
CA GLU A 77 15.42 -3.03 16.41
C GLU A 77 14.64 -1.88 15.75
N MET A 78 14.89 -1.63 14.46
CA MET A 78 14.19 -0.59 13.71
C MET A 78 12.70 -0.90 13.57
N THR A 79 12.37 -2.16 13.22
CA THR A 79 10.98 -2.60 13.06
C THR A 79 10.26 -2.61 14.42
N GLU A 80 10.90 -3.05 15.47
CA GLU A 80 10.34 -3.02 16.83
C GLU A 80 10.03 -1.59 17.28
N SER A 81 10.93 -0.64 17.02
CA SER A 81 10.69 0.78 17.32
C SER A 81 9.46 1.32 16.58
N LEU A 82 9.32 1.02 15.28
CA LEU A 82 8.13 1.38 14.50
C LEU A 82 6.87 0.71 15.07
N TYR A 83 6.93 -0.57 15.40
CA TYR A 83 5.78 -1.28 15.97
C TYR A 83 5.33 -0.64 17.28
N ARG A 84 6.26 -0.32 18.21
CA ARG A 84 5.94 0.40 19.46
C ARG A 84 5.28 1.75 19.19
N PHE A 85 5.75 2.46 18.18
CA PHE A 85 5.14 3.72 17.73
C PHE A 85 3.69 3.52 17.27
N LEU A 86 3.39 2.51 16.44
CA LEU A 86 2.03 2.20 16.00
C LEU A 86 1.10 1.83 17.18
N VAL A 87 1.62 1.04 18.13
CA VAL A 87 0.88 0.67 19.37
C VAL A 87 0.60 1.89 20.23
N LYS A 88 1.60 2.77 20.43
CA LYS A 88 1.48 4.01 21.19
C LYS A 88 0.33 4.89 20.68
N PHE A 89 0.20 4.98 19.34
CA PHE A 89 -0.85 5.76 18.69
C PHE A 89 -2.16 4.99 18.48
N ARG A 90 -2.27 3.77 19.01
CA ARG A 90 -3.45 2.92 18.90
C ARG A 90 -3.93 2.78 17.45
N LEU A 91 -2.98 2.62 16.50
CA LEU A 91 -3.31 2.58 15.08
C LEU A 91 -4.37 1.51 14.74
N SER A 92 -4.27 0.33 15.36
CA SER A 92 -5.26 -0.74 15.17
C SER A 92 -6.67 -0.29 15.54
N GLN A 93 -6.83 0.36 16.70
CA GLN A 93 -8.14 0.85 17.14
C GLN A 93 -8.69 1.92 16.20
N ARG A 94 -7.86 2.87 15.78
CA ARG A 94 -8.27 3.96 14.88
C ARG A 94 -8.70 3.43 13.52
N LEU A 95 -7.96 2.48 12.97
CA LEU A 95 -8.34 1.84 11.70
C LEU A 95 -9.66 1.09 11.83
N SER A 96 -9.91 0.44 12.96
CA SER A 96 -11.20 -0.21 13.24
C SER A 96 -12.34 0.79 13.40
N GLU A 97 -12.12 1.94 14.02
CA GLU A 97 -13.09 3.02 14.12
C GLU A 97 -13.44 3.58 12.73
N MET A 98 -12.43 3.81 11.87
CA MET A 98 -12.63 4.23 10.47
C MET A 98 -13.37 3.17 9.65
N GLU A 99 -13.04 1.88 9.83
CA GLU A 99 -13.77 0.77 9.21
C GLU A 99 -15.27 0.86 9.53
N GLN A 100 -15.62 1.01 10.80
CA GLN A 100 -17.02 1.11 11.26
C GLN A 100 -17.71 2.35 10.66
N GLU A 101 -17.05 3.50 10.67
CA GLU A 101 -17.60 4.73 10.10
C GLU A 101 -17.91 4.60 8.60
N PHE A 102 -17.03 3.98 7.81
CA PHE A 102 -17.28 3.71 6.40
C PHE A 102 -18.39 2.69 6.17
N LEU A 103 -18.46 1.65 7.00
CA LEU A 103 -19.55 0.67 6.94
C LEU A 103 -20.92 1.30 7.26
N GLU A 104 -21.01 2.18 8.25
CA GLU A 104 -22.23 2.91 8.59
C GLU A 104 -22.69 3.86 7.48
N ARG A 105 -21.74 4.44 6.72
CA ARG A 105 -22.03 5.25 5.53
C ARG A 105 -22.39 4.41 4.30
N GLY A 106 -22.33 3.08 4.37
CA GLY A 106 -22.56 2.17 3.24
C GLY A 106 -21.38 2.04 2.27
N GLU A 107 -20.23 2.59 2.62
CA GLU A 107 -19.01 2.57 1.81
C GLU A 107 -18.20 1.28 2.07
N LEU A 108 -18.81 0.13 1.76
CA LEU A 108 -18.31 -1.21 2.13
C LEU A 108 -16.88 -1.51 1.64
N SER A 109 -16.48 -0.96 0.49
CA SER A 109 -15.13 -1.16 -0.04
C SER A 109 -14.09 -0.51 0.85
N PHE A 110 -14.28 0.77 1.17
CA PHE A 110 -13.37 1.51 2.05
C PHE A 110 -13.32 0.90 3.45
N GLY A 111 -14.47 0.54 4.03
CA GLY A 111 -14.50 -0.13 5.33
C GLY A 111 -13.60 -1.37 5.35
N ARG A 112 -13.71 -2.26 4.36
CA ARG A 112 -12.88 -3.47 4.26
C ARG A 112 -11.39 -3.16 4.06
N GLU A 113 -11.06 -2.12 3.29
CA GLU A 113 -9.67 -1.68 3.10
C GLU A 113 -9.05 -1.26 4.43
N TYR A 114 -9.75 -0.43 5.20
CA TYR A 114 -9.28 0.00 6.51
C TYR A 114 -9.16 -1.16 7.49
N GLY A 115 -10.15 -2.07 7.54
CA GLY A 115 -10.12 -3.23 8.43
C GLY A 115 -8.97 -4.20 8.17
N GLN A 116 -8.45 -4.26 6.94
CA GLN A 116 -7.33 -5.13 6.58
C GLN A 116 -5.96 -4.44 6.69
N THR A 117 -5.92 -3.11 6.66
CA THR A 117 -4.68 -2.32 6.58
C THR A 117 -3.72 -2.65 7.71
N TYR A 118 -4.18 -2.72 8.96
CA TYR A 118 -3.31 -3.02 10.10
C TYR A 118 -2.66 -4.39 9.97
N LYS A 119 -3.42 -5.40 9.56
CA LYS A 119 -2.89 -6.75 9.34
C LYS A 119 -1.78 -6.74 8.29
N TYR A 120 -1.97 -6.07 7.17
CA TYR A 120 -0.94 -6.00 6.12
C TYR A 120 0.34 -5.30 6.58
N ILE A 121 0.23 -4.26 7.42
CA ILE A 121 1.39 -3.60 8.01
C ILE A 121 2.16 -4.59 8.89
N ILE A 122 1.47 -5.34 9.75
CA ILE A 122 2.10 -6.31 10.64
C ILE A 122 2.72 -7.48 9.85
N ASP A 123 1.99 -8.03 8.89
CA ASP A 123 2.49 -9.10 8.01
C ASP A 123 3.77 -8.66 7.25
N LEU A 124 3.85 -7.40 6.82
CA LEU A 124 5.06 -6.83 6.22
C LEU A 124 6.21 -6.75 7.23
N PHE A 125 5.96 -6.25 8.44
CA PHE A 125 6.97 -6.16 9.50
C PHE A 125 7.52 -7.54 9.85
N ASP A 126 6.65 -8.53 10.05
CA ASP A 126 7.03 -9.91 10.33
C ASP A 126 7.89 -10.49 9.21
N LYS A 127 7.51 -10.25 7.96
CA LYS A 127 8.28 -10.68 6.78
C LYS A 127 9.65 -10.03 6.72
N ILE A 128 9.75 -8.72 6.94
CA ILE A 128 11.02 -8.00 6.96
C ILE A 128 11.93 -8.54 8.08
N VAL A 129 11.40 -8.72 9.29
CA VAL A 129 12.17 -9.25 10.41
C VAL A 129 12.60 -10.70 10.17
N SER A 130 11.72 -11.53 9.61
CA SER A 130 12.06 -12.93 9.33
C SER A 130 13.18 -13.09 8.30
N LEU A 131 13.26 -12.18 7.32
CA LEU A 131 14.24 -12.25 6.24
C LEU A 131 15.55 -11.51 6.56
N LEU A 132 15.47 -10.38 7.23
CA LEU A 132 16.57 -9.43 7.39
C LEU A 132 16.81 -9.02 8.85
N GLY A 133 16.12 -9.57 9.83
CA GLY A 133 16.10 -9.09 11.20
C GLY A 133 17.47 -8.94 11.87
N GLY A 134 18.43 -9.81 11.54
CA GLY A 134 19.81 -9.76 12.03
C GLY A 134 20.72 -8.78 11.30
N GLU A 135 20.31 -8.28 10.12
CA GLU A 135 21.13 -7.35 9.33
C GLU A 135 21.17 -5.96 9.98
N VAL A 136 22.35 -5.37 9.97
CA VAL A 136 22.57 -3.99 10.47
C VAL A 136 22.73 -3.07 9.28
N MET A 137 21.91 -2.04 9.22
CA MET A 137 21.92 -1.11 8.10
C MET A 137 21.58 0.33 8.52
N PRO A 138 21.94 1.34 7.71
CA PRO A 138 21.51 2.71 7.93
C PRO A 138 20.00 2.88 7.78
N LEU A 139 19.40 3.80 8.54
CA LEU A 139 17.96 4.10 8.46
C LEU A 139 17.48 4.40 7.03
N LYS A 140 18.33 4.98 6.19
CA LYS A 140 17.99 5.26 4.78
C LYS A 140 17.72 3.99 3.98
N GLU A 141 18.53 2.95 4.17
CA GLU A 141 18.35 1.67 3.49
C GLU A 141 17.13 0.92 4.02
N TYR A 142 16.94 0.91 5.32
CA TYR A 142 15.74 0.34 5.95
C TYR A 142 14.46 1.01 5.43
N ARG A 143 14.45 2.35 5.30
CA ARG A 143 13.33 3.08 4.70
C ARG A 143 13.04 2.61 3.27
N GLN A 144 14.06 2.40 2.44
CA GLN A 144 13.87 1.92 1.07
C GLN A 144 13.24 0.51 1.04
N ILE A 145 13.60 -0.35 1.99
CA ILE A 145 13.00 -1.68 2.13
C ILE A 145 11.52 -1.56 2.52
N LEU A 146 11.20 -0.68 3.47
CA LEU A 146 9.81 -0.41 3.85
C LEU A 146 8.99 0.16 2.69
N ASP A 147 9.53 1.17 1.98
CA ASP A 147 8.85 1.80 0.85
C ASP A 147 8.54 0.73 -0.23
N ALA A 148 9.52 -0.10 -0.60
CA ALA A 148 9.33 -1.20 -1.55
C ALA A 148 8.31 -2.24 -1.04
N GLY A 149 8.36 -2.57 0.25
CA GLY A 149 7.39 -3.50 0.86
C GLY A 149 5.96 -2.96 0.83
N PHE A 150 5.77 -1.68 1.13
CA PHE A 150 4.45 -1.05 1.06
C PHE A 150 3.93 -0.92 -0.37
N GLU A 151 4.78 -0.67 -1.37
CA GLU A 151 4.38 -0.66 -2.78
C GLU A 151 3.88 -2.03 -3.27
N GLU A 152 4.42 -3.13 -2.73
CA GLU A 152 3.97 -4.48 -3.04
C GLU A 152 2.67 -4.89 -2.31
N ILE A 153 2.30 -4.20 -1.24
CA ILE A 153 1.03 -4.44 -0.56
C ILE A 153 -0.11 -3.97 -1.46
N LYS A 154 -0.69 -4.92 -2.16
CA LYS A 154 -1.95 -4.69 -2.87
C LYS A 154 -3.08 -5.02 -1.90
N VAL A 155 -3.73 -4.01 -1.37
CA VAL A 155 -4.99 -4.19 -0.67
C VAL A 155 -6.02 -4.63 -1.71
N GLY A 156 -6.02 -5.93 -1.99
CA GLY A 156 -6.94 -6.55 -2.92
C GLY A 156 -8.30 -6.67 -2.26
N VAL A 157 -9.09 -5.61 -2.31
CA VAL A 157 -10.52 -5.76 -2.06
C VAL A 157 -11.09 -6.46 -3.28
N ILE A 158 -11.18 -7.80 -3.20
CA ILE A 158 -12.14 -8.50 -4.05
C ILE A 158 -13.49 -8.22 -3.41
N PRO A 159 -14.31 -7.36 -3.98
CA PRO A 159 -15.64 -7.11 -3.43
C PRO A 159 -16.46 -8.37 -3.68
N LEU A 160 -16.59 -9.21 -2.66
CA LEU A 160 -17.62 -10.23 -2.60
C LEU A 160 -18.92 -9.56 -2.11
N SER A 161 -19.41 -8.55 -2.82
CA SER A 161 -20.76 -8.07 -2.56
C SER A 161 -21.72 -8.84 -3.47
N MET A 162 -22.80 -9.35 -2.89
CA MET A 162 -23.79 -10.16 -3.59
C MET A 162 -24.54 -9.43 -4.72
N ASP A 163 -24.38 -8.10 -4.83
CA ASP A 163 -25.06 -7.23 -5.79
C ASP A 163 -24.12 -6.49 -6.73
N GLN A 164 -23.02 -7.11 -7.15
CA GLN A 164 -22.07 -6.48 -8.08
C GLN A 164 -22.09 -7.14 -9.45
N VAL A 165 -21.92 -6.30 -10.48
CA VAL A 165 -21.66 -6.76 -11.84
C VAL A 165 -20.14 -6.91 -11.98
N LEU A 166 -19.67 -8.13 -12.13
CA LEU A 166 -18.26 -8.41 -12.42
C LEU A 166 -18.04 -8.22 -13.93
N VAL A 167 -17.15 -7.27 -14.28
CA VAL A 167 -16.71 -7.05 -15.65
C VAL A 167 -15.30 -7.58 -15.79
N GLY A 168 -15.07 -8.48 -16.72
CA GLY A 168 -13.77 -9.11 -16.87
C GLY A 168 -13.52 -9.63 -18.29
N ASP A 169 -12.30 -10.13 -18.50
CA ASP A 169 -11.88 -10.78 -19.74
C ASP A 169 -12.09 -12.29 -19.63
N ILE A 170 -12.60 -12.91 -20.69
CA ILE A 170 -12.96 -14.34 -20.71
C ILE A 170 -11.75 -15.26 -20.48
N GLU A 171 -10.53 -14.82 -20.80
CA GLU A 171 -9.32 -15.61 -20.64
C GLU A 171 -8.72 -15.51 -19.23
N ARG A 172 -8.99 -14.43 -18.49
CA ARG A 172 -8.34 -14.09 -17.21
C ARG A 172 -9.26 -14.11 -15.99
N THR A 173 -10.58 -14.00 -16.23
CA THR A 173 -11.54 -13.92 -15.14
C THR A 173 -12.02 -15.31 -14.76
N ARG A 174 -11.84 -15.68 -13.50
CA ARG A 174 -12.42 -16.89 -12.95
C ARG A 174 -13.76 -16.53 -12.32
N LEU A 175 -14.82 -17.08 -12.86
CA LEU A 175 -16.17 -16.84 -12.39
C LEU A 175 -16.58 -17.97 -11.45
N SER A 176 -16.91 -17.65 -10.20
CA SER A 176 -17.46 -18.60 -9.25
C SER A 176 -18.83 -18.10 -8.80
N SER A 177 -19.83 -18.98 -8.82
CA SER A 177 -21.17 -18.74 -8.25
C SER A 177 -21.92 -17.54 -8.86
N ILE A 178 -21.80 -17.33 -10.17
CA ILE A 178 -22.62 -16.32 -10.88
C ILE A 178 -23.99 -16.87 -11.23
N LYS A 179 -25.01 -16.01 -11.11
CA LYS A 179 -26.40 -16.33 -11.48
C LYS A 179 -26.69 -16.04 -12.95
N ILE A 180 -26.08 -15.01 -13.51
CA ILE A 180 -26.30 -14.55 -14.91
C ILE A 180 -24.93 -14.16 -15.49
N LEU A 181 -24.59 -14.71 -16.64
CA LEU A 181 -23.40 -14.36 -17.43
C LEU A 181 -23.83 -13.65 -18.71
N LEU A 182 -23.30 -12.46 -18.93
CA LEU A 182 -23.45 -11.71 -20.17
C LEU A 182 -22.11 -11.67 -20.89
N VAL A 183 -22.01 -12.34 -22.04
CA VAL A 183 -20.81 -12.31 -22.89
C VAL A 183 -21.03 -11.33 -24.02
N LEU A 184 -20.29 -10.22 -24.01
CA LEU A 184 -20.39 -9.17 -25.00
C LEU A 184 -19.27 -9.30 -26.05
N GLY A 185 -19.56 -8.86 -27.29
CA GLY A 185 -18.55 -8.84 -28.36
C GLY A 185 -18.27 -10.21 -28.99
N VAL A 186 -19.18 -11.17 -28.85
CA VAL A 186 -19.06 -12.50 -29.52
C VAL A 186 -19.42 -12.34 -30.99
N ASN A 187 -18.50 -11.76 -31.76
CA ASN A 187 -18.65 -11.61 -33.21
C ASN A 187 -17.55 -12.40 -33.92
N ASP A 188 -17.81 -12.80 -35.15
CA ASP A 188 -16.82 -13.50 -35.97
C ASP A 188 -15.52 -12.69 -36.11
N GLY A 189 -14.37 -13.33 -35.80
CA GLY A 189 -13.06 -12.70 -35.78
C GLY A 189 -12.69 -11.97 -34.49
N ILE A 190 -13.63 -11.76 -33.55
CA ILE A 190 -13.39 -11.19 -32.23
C ILE A 190 -13.30 -12.31 -31.20
N ILE A 191 -14.29 -13.18 -31.10
CA ILE A 191 -14.30 -14.40 -30.33
C ILE A 191 -14.92 -15.52 -31.14
N PRO A 192 -14.16 -16.52 -31.58
CA PRO A 192 -12.71 -16.65 -31.47
C PRO A 192 -11.93 -15.69 -32.38
N LYS A 193 -10.80 -15.19 -31.88
CA LYS A 193 -9.93 -14.30 -32.67
C LYS A 193 -9.33 -15.05 -33.85
N HIS A 194 -9.46 -14.50 -35.02
CA HIS A 194 -8.71 -14.99 -36.19
C HIS A 194 -7.23 -14.60 -36.00
N GLY A 195 -6.36 -15.61 -35.87
CA GLY A 195 -4.92 -15.37 -35.68
C GLY A 195 -4.33 -14.60 -36.86
N LYS A 196 -3.51 -13.60 -36.59
CA LYS A 196 -2.74 -12.90 -37.62
C LYS A 196 -1.79 -13.87 -38.32
N LYS A 197 -1.79 -13.91 -39.65
CA LYS A 197 -0.95 -14.78 -40.50
C LYS A 197 0.56 -14.47 -40.44
N SER A 198 1.03 -13.55 -39.64
CA SER A 198 2.45 -13.19 -39.54
C SER A 198 3.18 -14.02 -38.48
N SER A 199 3.45 -15.26 -38.80
CA SER A 199 4.40 -16.07 -38.04
C SER A 199 5.70 -16.16 -38.83
N LEU A 200 6.84 -15.90 -38.16
CA LEU A 200 8.17 -16.07 -38.74
C LEU A 200 8.47 -17.54 -39.03
N LEU A 201 7.79 -18.46 -38.35
CA LEU A 201 7.92 -19.89 -38.50
C LEU A 201 6.74 -20.47 -39.29
N SER A 202 7.02 -21.27 -40.31
CA SER A 202 6.00 -22.02 -41.02
C SER A 202 5.41 -23.14 -40.14
N GLN A 203 4.28 -23.71 -40.55
CA GLN A 203 3.69 -24.84 -39.82
C GLN A 203 4.62 -26.07 -39.84
N SER A 204 5.40 -26.24 -40.88
CA SER A 204 6.39 -27.31 -41.00
C SER A 204 7.52 -27.15 -40.00
N ASP A 205 8.02 -25.90 -39.85
CA ASP A 205 9.08 -25.57 -38.88
C ASP A 205 8.59 -25.82 -37.45
N ARG A 206 7.37 -25.42 -37.14
CA ARG A 206 6.74 -25.65 -35.84
C ARG A 206 6.60 -27.14 -35.53
N ASN A 207 6.18 -27.94 -36.50
CA ASN A 207 6.06 -29.39 -36.32
C ASN A 207 7.44 -30.06 -36.12
N TYR A 208 8.47 -29.54 -36.80
CA TYR A 208 9.83 -29.99 -36.62
C TYR A 208 10.36 -29.68 -35.21
N LEU A 209 10.18 -28.46 -34.75
CA LEU A 209 10.60 -28.01 -33.41
C LEU A 209 9.84 -28.76 -32.31
N LYS A 210 8.56 -29.04 -32.49
CA LYS A 210 7.76 -29.83 -31.56
C LYS A 210 8.28 -31.27 -31.39
N LYS A 211 8.82 -31.85 -32.48
CA LYS A 211 9.48 -33.18 -32.43
C LYS A 211 10.80 -33.17 -31.65
N MET A 212 11.41 -31.98 -31.51
CA MET A 212 12.61 -31.76 -30.73
C MET A 212 12.29 -31.37 -29.26
N GLU A 213 11.05 -31.55 -28.82
CA GLU A 213 10.58 -31.18 -27.48
C GLU A 213 10.73 -29.69 -27.15
N ILE A 214 10.76 -28.83 -28.16
CA ILE A 214 10.78 -27.39 -27.99
C ILE A 214 9.33 -26.88 -27.94
N ASP A 215 8.91 -26.43 -26.76
CA ASP A 215 7.57 -25.86 -26.59
C ASP A 215 7.48 -24.46 -27.21
N LEU A 216 6.55 -24.31 -28.14
CA LEU A 216 6.23 -23.07 -28.82
C LEU A 216 4.86 -22.57 -28.38
N SER A 217 4.64 -21.25 -28.52
CA SER A 217 3.31 -20.67 -28.31
C SER A 217 2.25 -21.40 -29.14
N PRO A 218 1.01 -21.52 -28.66
CA PRO A 218 -0.06 -22.24 -29.34
C PRO A 218 -0.23 -21.83 -30.81
N THR A 219 -0.52 -22.79 -31.65
CA THR A 219 -0.87 -22.53 -33.07
C THR A 219 -2.20 -21.80 -33.15
N ILE A 220 -2.51 -21.20 -34.30
CA ILE A 220 -3.80 -20.53 -34.56
C ILE A 220 -4.97 -21.50 -34.26
N ARG A 221 -4.85 -22.74 -34.67
CA ARG A 221 -5.87 -23.77 -34.39
C ARG A 221 -6.03 -24.02 -32.89
N GLU A 222 -4.93 -24.25 -32.20
CA GLU A 222 -4.93 -24.48 -30.74
C GLU A 222 -5.50 -23.27 -30.01
N SER A 223 -5.14 -22.04 -30.39
CA SER A 223 -5.68 -20.81 -29.80
C SER A 223 -7.20 -20.67 -30.00
N ILE A 224 -7.73 -21.03 -31.17
CA ILE A 224 -9.18 -21.04 -31.44
C ILE A 224 -9.88 -22.09 -30.56
N PHE A 225 -9.26 -23.27 -30.39
CA PHE A 225 -9.81 -24.30 -29.50
C PHE A 225 -9.80 -23.87 -28.04
N ILE A 226 -8.72 -23.24 -27.58
CA ILE A 226 -8.60 -22.70 -26.22
C ILE A 226 -9.69 -21.66 -25.97
N GLN A 227 -9.92 -20.73 -26.89
CA GLN A 227 -10.97 -19.71 -26.74
C GLN A 227 -12.39 -20.31 -26.74
N LYS A 228 -12.66 -21.30 -27.59
CA LYS A 228 -13.92 -22.06 -27.56
C LYS A 228 -14.09 -22.81 -26.24
N PHE A 229 -13.00 -23.36 -25.69
CA PHE A 229 -13.01 -24.05 -24.42
C PHE A 229 -13.33 -23.10 -23.26
N TYR A 230 -12.77 -21.89 -23.25
CA TYR A 230 -13.15 -20.88 -22.26
C TYR A 230 -14.62 -20.46 -22.35
N LEU A 231 -15.16 -20.34 -23.57
CA LEU A 231 -16.61 -20.09 -23.77
C LEU A 231 -17.49 -21.25 -23.22
N TYR A 232 -16.97 -22.46 -23.25
CA TYR A 232 -17.69 -23.64 -22.74
C TYR A 232 -17.60 -23.79 -21.22
N LEU A 233 -16.49 -23.36 -20.62
CA LEU A 233 -16.25 -23.46 -19.16
C LEU A 233 -16.96 -22.35 -18.35
N ASN A 234 -17.28 -21.22 -18.96
CA ASN A 234 -17.98 -20.11 -18.31
C ASN A 234 -19.46 -20.13 -18.65
#